data_3f8a2e4c65c9fac8f76d719fa35ead4f
#
_entry.id   3f8a2e4c65c9fac8f76d719fa35ead4f
#
_cell.length_a   1.000
_cell.length_b   1.000
_cell.length_c   1.000
_cell.angle_alpha   90.00
_cell.angle_beta   90.00
_cell.angle_gamma   90.00
#
_symmetry.space_group_name_H-M   'P 1'
#
loop_
_entity.id
_entity.type
_entity.pdbx_description
1 polymer ?
#
loop_
_entity_poly.entity_id
_entity_poly.type
_entity_poly.pdbx_seq_one_letter_code
_entity_poly.pdbx_strand_id
1 'polypeptide(L)'
;MINILLEGFDIDASWLYDELKNYIQPNHSVAVVAFSFRDNRVKSLSDWNALYSKECGKYHDGIVGGFTAYGIPEENINFINYFTDTKESATKKIITADIIYFLGGLPDRMMDRIKEFDLYDVLMQHDGILMGYSAGAVIQLAEYHLSPDDDYPEFKYYEGLPYLNDFYMEVHYEGTAVQDESIQRVLAERGKTVYATAVRSGAILVDNGNLK
;
A
#
# COMPACT_ATOMS: atom_id res chain seq x y z
N MET A 1 1.10 -14.59 -8.35
CA MET A 1 1.07 -13.40 -7.49
C MET A 1 0.81 -12.17 -8.35
N ILE A 2 -0.05 -11.28 -7.88
CA ILE A 2 -0.43 -10.05 -8.57
C ILE A 2 -0.08 -8.87 -7.66
N ASN A 3 0.62 -7.86 -8.20
CA ASN A 3 0.93 -6.64 -7.50
C ASN A 3 0.18 -5.47 -8.15
N ILE A 4 -0.54 -4.70 -7.35
CA ILE A 4 -1.29 -3.53 -7.76
C ILE A 4 -0.79 -2.33 -6.96
N LEU A 5 -0.08 -1.43 -7.64
CA LEU A 5 0.51 -0.25 -7.06
C LEU A 5 -0.29 0.96 -7.52
N LEU A 6 -0.93 1.65 -6.58
CA LEU A 6 -1.82 2.76 -6.85
C LEU A 6 -1.24 4.08 -6.34
N GLU A 7 -1.54 5.13 -7.04
CA GLU A 7 -1.27 6.49 -6.54
C GLU A 7 -2.23 6.87 -5.41
N GLY A 8 -3.51 6.60 -5.57
CA GLY A 8 -4.58 6.95 -4.64
C GLY A 8 -5.40 5.76 -4.16
N PHE A 9 -6.33 6.01 -3.25
CA PHE A 9 -7.15 4.97 -2.60
C PHE A 9 -8.48 4.67 -3.32
N ASP A 10 -8.83 5.42 -4.38
CA ASP A 10 -10.10 5.28 -5.11
C ASP A 10 -10.03 4.06 -6.05
N ILE A 11 -10.01 2.86 -5.47
CA ILE A 11 -9.84 1.61 -6.22
C ILE A 11 -11.03 1.27 -7.14
N ASP A 12 -12.18 1.85 -6.87
CA ASP A 12 -13.43 1.75 -7.65
C ASP A 12 -13.60 2.88 -8.67
N ALA A 13 -12.58 3.74 -8.85
CA ALA A 13 -12.60 4.78 -9.86
C ALA A 13 -12.88 4.19 -11.25
N SER A 14 -13.74 4.82 -12.03
CA SER A 14 -14.23 4.29 -13.31
C SER A 14 -13.14 3.92 -14.31
N TRP A 15 -12.02 4.65 -14.31
CA TRP A 15 -10.88 4.38 -15.18
C TRP A 15 -10.09 3.14 -14.79
N LEU A 16 -10.21 2.67 -13.54
CA LEU A 16 -9.47 1.55 -12.97
C LEU A 16 -10.35 0.31 -12.78
N TYR A 17 -11.64 0.52 -12.51
CA TYR A 17 -12.59 -0.54 -12.16
C TYR A 17 -12.65 -1.66 -13.22
N ASP A 18 -12.72 -1.31 -14.50
CA ASP A 18 -12.85 -2.28 -15.59
C ASP A 18 -11.61 -3.19 -15.71
N GLU A 19 -10.44 -2.71 -15.32
CA GLU A 19 -9.22 -3.53 -15.29
C GLU A 19 -9.20 -4.39 -14.02
N LEU A 20 -9.41 -3.80 -12.85
CA LEU A 20 -9.29 -4.51 -11.57
C LEU A 20 -10.37 -5.57 -11.34
N LYS A 21 -11.58 -5.43 -11.93
CA LYS A 21 -12.63 -6.47 -11.84
C LYS A 21 -12.22 -7.82 -12.42
N ASN A 22 -11.17 -7.85 -13.25
CA ASN A 22 -10.61 -9.11 -13.78
C ASN A 22 -9.79 -9.86 -12.72
N TYR A 23 -9.35 -9.18 -11.68
CA TYR A 23 -8.50 -9.71 -10.61
C TYR A 23 -9.23 -9.79 -9.27
N ILE A 24 -10.01 -8.76 -8.91
CA ILE A 24 -10.77 -8.70 -7.65
C ILE A 24 -12.11 -9.39 -7.85
N GLN A 25 -12.38 -10.43 -7.05
CA GLN A 25 -13.60 -11.25 -7.17
C GLN A 25 -14.49 -11.12 -5.92
N PRO A 26 -15.82 -11.26 -6.03
CA PRO A 26 -16.75 -11.10 -4.90
C PRO A 26 -16.54 -12.06 -3.73
N ASN A 27 -15.92 -13.21 -3.97
CA ASN A 27 -15.64 -14.21 -2.94
C ASN A 27 -14.28 -14.02 -2.25
N HIS A 28 -13.52 -12.99 -2.64
CA HIS A 28 -12.24 -12.71 -2.00
C HIS A 28 -12.43 -12.17 -0.57
N SER A 29 -11.38 -12.36 0.23
CA SER A 29 -11.20 -11.76 1.54
C SER A 29 -10.00 -10.79 1.52
N VAL A 30 -10.09 -9.73 2.33
CA VAL A 30 -9.09 -8.65 2.35
C VAL A 30 -8.50 -8.50 3.74
N ALA A 31 -7.17 -8.48 3.84
CA ALA A 31 -6.47 -8.01 5.03
C ALA A 31 -5.94 -6.59 4.79
N VAL A 32 -6.48 -5.63 5.52
CA VAL A 32 -6.07 -4.22 5.43
C VAL A 32 -4.98 -3.93 6.44
N VAL A 33 -3.77 -3.66 5.96
CA VAL A 33 -2.60 -3.32 6.78
C VAL A 33 -2.58 -1.81 7.04
N ALA A 34 -3.17 -1.39 8.17
CA ALA A 34 -3.31 0.03 8.55
C ALA A 34 -2.14 0.50 9.45
N PHE A 35 -0.90 0.33 8.98
CA PHE A 35 0.34 0.56 9.75
C PHE A 35 1.12 1.82 9.34
N SER A 36 0.70 2.56 8.32
CA SER A 36 1.40 3.72 7.75
C SER A 36 1.14 5.06 8.45
N PHE A 37 0.45 5.06 9.58
CA PHE A 37 0.08 6.28 10.29
C PHE A 37 1.28 6.98 10.97
N ARG A 38 1.16 8.32 11.15
CA ARG A 38 2.16 9.14 11.84
C ARG A 38 2.07 8.96 13.36
N ASP A 39 3.21 8.71 14.04
CA ASP A 39 3.29 8.53 15.50
C ASP A 39 2.81 9.74 16.29
N ASN A 40 2.95 10.94 15.74
CA ASN A 40 2.49 12.16 16.39
C ASN A 40 0.97 12.37 16.31
N ARG A 41 0.27 11.63 15.42
CA ARG A 41 -1.20 11.74 15.22
C ARG A 41 -1.97 10.55 15.79
N VAL A 42 -1.37 9.36 15.79
CA VAL A 42 -2.03 8.12 16.26
C VAL A 42 -1.18 7.54 17.38
N LYS A 43 -1.61 7.75 18.62
CA LYS A 43 -0.89 7.36 19.85
C LYS A 43 -1.66 6.34 20.68
N SER A 44 -2.91 6.07 20.33
CA SER A 44 -3.82 5.23 21.10
C SER A 44 -4.80 4.51 20.21
N LEU A 45 -5.46 3.49 20.77
CA LEU A 45 -6.58 2.80 20.12
C LEU A 45 -7.69 3.78 19.72
N SER A 46 -7.97 4.80 20.54
CA SER A 46 -8.97 5.81 20.21
C SER A 46 -8.60 6.61 18.96
N ASP A 47 -7.32 6.98 18.81
CA ASP A 47 -6.85 7.71 17.63
C ASP A 47 -6.92 6.82 16.39
N TRP A 48 -6.54 5.54 16.53
CA TRP A 48 -6.63 4.57 15.44
C TRP A 48 -8.10 4.34 15.01
N ASN A 49 -9.00 4.18 15.97
CA ASN A 49 -10.43 4.01 15.71
C ASN A 49 -11.03 5.22 14.99
N ALA A 50 -10.61 6.45 15.33
CA ALA A 50 -11.04 7.66 14.63
C ALA A 50 -10.64 7.69 13.15
N LEU A 51 -9.69 6.86 12.74
CA LEU A 51 -9.29 6.72 11.33
C LEU A 51 -9.91 5.52 10.63
N TYR A 52 -10.02 4.37 11.31
CA TYR A 52 -10.25 3.09 10.63
C TYR A 52 -11.37 2.23 11.20
N SER A 53 -12.01 2.60 12.33
CA SER A 53 -13.11 1.80 12.86
C SER A 53 -14.41 1.98 12.08
N LYS A 54 -15.24 0.96 12.10
CA LYS A 54 -16.57 0.97 11.46
C LYS A 54 -17.47 2.08 12.01
N GLU A 55 -17.39 2.35 13.32
CA GLU A 55 -18.31 3.26 14.00
C GLU A 55 -18.03 4.74 13.72
N CYS A 56 -16.77 5.10 13.51
CA CYS A 56 -16.39 6.52 13.41
C CYS A 56 -15.14 6.78 12.55
N GLY A 57 -14.60 5.78 11.90
CA GLY A 57 -13.33 5.88 11.17
C GLY A 57 -13.43 6.74 9.92
N LYS A 58 -12.65 7.80 9.88
CA LYS A 58 -12.62 8.75 8.76
C LYS A 58 -12.41 8.08 7.40
N TYR A 59 -11.63 7.00 7.35
CA TYR A 59 -11.24 6.31 6.10
C TYR A 59 -11.95 4.98 5.90
N HIS A 60 -12.68 4.49 6.92
CA HIS A 60 -13.31 3.17 6.91
C HIS A 60 -14.22 2.99 5.71
N ASP A 61 -15.21 3.88 5.55
CA ASP A 61 -16.24 3.75 4.51
C ASP A 61 -15.65 3.85 3.10
N GLY A 62 -14.60 4.67 2.90
CA GLY A 62 -13.92 4.76 1.61
C GLY A 62 -13.16 3.48 1.27
N ILE A 63 -12.46 2.88 2.25
CA ILE A 63 -11.73 1.63 2.05
C ILE A 63 -12.70 0.47 1.81
N VAL A 64 -13.70 0.32 2.67
CA VAL A 64 -14.72 -0.74 2.56
C VAL A 64 -15.54 -0.56 1.28
N GLY A 65 -15.99 0.67 0.99
CA GLY A 65 -16.75 1.01 -0.22
C GLY A 65 -16.00 0.63 -1.50
N GLY A 66 -14.71 0.90 -1.55
CA GLY A 66 -13.87 0.52 -2.68
C GLY A 66 -13.90 -0.99 -2.97
N PHE A 67 -13.81 -1.84 -1.96
CA PHE A 67 -13.87 -3.30 -2.15
C PHE A 67 -15.30 -3.82 -2.37
N THR A 68 -16.29 -3.23 -1.69
CA THR A 68 -17.70 -3.64 -1.88
C THR A 68 -18.22 -3.30 -3.27
N ALA A 69 -17.63 -2.32 -3.96
CA ALA A 69 -17.90 -2.05 -5.37
C ALA A 69 -17.59 -3.25 -6.29
N TYR A 70 -16.61 -4.10 -5.90
CA TYR A 70 -16.30 -5.37 -6.59
C TYR A 70 -17.14 -6.56 -6.10
N GLY A 71 -18.09 -6.33 -5.19
CA GLY A 71 -18.96 -7.35 -4.63
C GLY A 71 -18.39 -8.10 -3.43
N ILE A 72 -17.24 -7.71 -2.89
CA ILE A 72 -16.69 -8.29 -1.67
C ILE A 72 -17.56 -7.86 -0.48
N PRO A 73 -18.12 -8.81 0.32
CA PRO A 73 -18.89 -8.46 1.51
C PRO A 73 -18.03 -7.74 2.56
N GLU A 74 -18.61 -6.78 3.28
CA GLU A 74 -17.90 -6.03 4.33
C GLU A 74 -17.26 -6.94 5.38
N GLU A 75 -17.94 -8.03 5.77
CA GLU A 75 -17.44 -9.01 6.73
C GLU A 75 -16.19 -9.75 6.28
N ASN A 76 -15.86 -9.72 5.00
CA ASN A 76 -14.63 -10.28 4.43
C ASN A 76 -13.48 -9.28 4.41
N ILE A 77 -13.68 -8.02 4.85
CA ILE A 77 -12.66 -6.98 4.87
C ILE A 77 -12.16 -6.79 6.31
N ASN A 78 -10.95 -7.25 6.59
CA ASN A 78 -10.40 -7.36 7.94
C ASN A 78 -9.25 -6.38 8.14
N PHE A 79 -9.45 -5.35 8.97
CA PHE A 79 -8.38 -4.43 9.35
C PHE A 79 -7.43 -5.08 10.37
N ILE A 80 -6.13 -4.96 10.15
CA ILE A 80 -5.11 -5.28 11.15
C ILE A 80 -4.91 -4.04 12.00
N ASN A 81 -5.36 -4.13 13.27
CA ASN A 81 -5.32 -3.02 14.22
C ASN A 81 -4.05 -3.08 15.04
N TYR A 82 -3.20 -2.08 14.90
CA TYR A 82 -1.91 -1.99 15.59
C TYR A 82 -2.00 -2.06 17.12
N PHE A 83 -3.10 -1.61 17.73
CA PHE A 83 -3.25 -1.52 19.19
C PHE A 83 -3.95 -2.74 19.82
N THR A 84 -4.65 -3.55 19.05
CA THR A 84 -5.45 -4.66 19.58
C THR A 84 -5.11 -6.03 18.99
N ASP A 85 -4.58 -6.06 17.78
CA ASP A 85 -4.11 -7.33 17.22
C ASP A 85 -2.78 -7.74 17.87
N THR A 86 -2.61 -9.04 18.03
CA THR A 86 -1.33 -9.67 18.34
C THR A 86 -0.68 -10.14 17.04
N LYS A 87 0.59 -10.57 17.10
CA LYS A 87 1.25 -11.24 15.98
C LYS A 87 0.39 -12.39 15.42
N GLU A 88 -0.15 -13.22 16.28
CA GLU A 88 -0.92 -14.40 15.90
C GLU A 88 -2.23 -14.03 15.20
N SER A 89 -2.98 -13.02 15.71
CA SER A 89 -4.22 -12.57 15.09
C SER A 89 -3.97 -11.85 13.76
N ALA A 90 -2.94 -11.03 13.67
CA ALA A 90 -2.52 -10.38 12.44
C ALA A 90 -2.05 -11.40 11.39
N THR A 91 -1.21 -12.36 11.78
CA THR A 91 -0.78 -13.48 10.93
C THR A 91 -1.97 -14.25 10.37
N LYS A 92 -2.95 -14.57 11.23
CA LYS A 92 -4.17 -15.29 10.80
C LYS A 92 -4.93 -14.49 9.73
N LYS A 93 -5.10 -13.17 9.93
CA LYS A 93 -5.76 -12.29 8.95
C LYS A 93 -5.03 -12.31 7.60
N ILE A 94 -3.69 -12.26 7.60
CA ILE A 94 -2.86 -12.30 6.39
C ILE A 94 -2.99 -13.65 5.67
N ILE A 95 -2.83 -14.77 6.39
CA ILE A 95 -2.85 -16.11 5.79
C ILE A 95 -4.21 -16.45 5.17
N THR A 96 -5.30 -15.93 5.75
CA THR A 96 -6.66 -16.22 5.26
C THR A 96 -7.14 -15.23 4.22
N ALA A 97 -6.38 -14.18 3.92
CA ALA A 97 -6.75 -13.19 2.92
C ALA A 97 -6.33 -13.60 1.51
N ASP A 98 -7.18 -13.31 0.52
CA ASP A 98 -6.87 -13.39 -0.91
C ASP A 98 -6.17 -12.11 -1.37
N ILE A 99 -6.47 -10.99 -0.70
CA ILE A 99 -5.91 -9.67 -0.99
C ILE A 99 -5.27 -9.09 0.27
N ILE A 100 -4.02 -8.67 0.20
CA ILE A 100 -3.40 -7.84 1.23
C ILE A 100 -3.39 -6.40 0.72
N TYR A 101 -4.03 -5.49 1.48
CA TYR A 101 -4.13 -4.09 1.12
C TYR A 101 -3.34 -3.19 2.06
N PHE A 102 -2.26 -2.60 1.54
CA PHE A 102 -1.38 -1.69 2.25
C PHE A 102 -1.87 -0.25 2.08
N LEU A 103 -2.13 0.44 3.19
CA LEU A 103 -2.64 1.82 3.17
C LEU A 103 -1.53 2.85 2.89
N GLY A 104 -1.93 4.01 2.40
CA GLY A 104 -1.05 5.17 2.25
C GLY A 104 -0.69 5.84 3.57
N GLY A 105 0.37 6.63 3.58
CA GLY A 105 0.91 7.36 4.73
C GLY A 105 2.44 7.34 4.73
N LEU A 106 3.08 6.90 5.81
CA LEU A 106 4.53 6.82 5.95
C LEU A 106 5.03 5.39 5.68
N PRO A 107 5.75 5.14 4.58
CA PRO A 107 6.16 3.79 4.20
C PRO A 107 7.23 3.21 5.14
N ASP A 108 8.18 4.01 5.62
CA ASP A 108 9.19 3.60 6.60
C ASP A 108 8.53 3.13 7.91
N ARG A 109 7.52 3.88 8.39
CA ARG A 109 6.75 3.50 9.59
C ARG A 109 5.95 2.22 9.40
N MET A 110 5.41 2.01 8.21
CA MET A 110 4.74 0.75 7.89
C MET A 110 5.73 -0.42 7.95
N MET A 111 6.90 -0.28 7.35
CA MET A 111 7.94 -1.32 7.39
C MET A 111 8.44 -1.59 8.81
N ASP A 112 8.64 -0.55 9.64
CA ASP A 112 9.03 -0.71 11.04
C ASP A 112 7.98 -1.54 11.81
N ARG A 113 6.68 -1.26 11.65
CA ARG A 113 5.59 -1.97 12.34
C ARG A 113 5.35 -3.38 11.80
N ILE A 114 5.58 -3.62 10.51
CA ILE A 114 5.60 -4.98 9.93
C ILE A 114 6.68 -5.81 10.61
N LYS A 115 7.88 -5.24 10.83
CA LYS A 115 8.98 -5.90 11.54
C LYS A 115 8.67 -6.07 13.03
N GLU A 116 8.12 -5.05 13.69
CA GLU A 116 7.70 -5.10 15.11
C GLU A 116 6.69 -6.21 15.38
N PHE A 117 5.72 -6.39 14.49
CA PHE A 117 4.71 -7.46 14.56
C PHE A 117 5.25 -8.82 14.06
N ASP A 118 6.49 -8.87 13.60
CA ASP A 118 7.11 -10.08 13.01
C ASP A 118 6.25 -10.69 11.88
N LEU A 119 5.72 -9.81 11.01
CA LEU A 119 4.85 -10.18 9.88
C LEU A 119 5.60 -10.33 8.56
N TYR A 120 6.90 -9.99 8.52
CA TYR A 120 7.66 -9.98 7.27
C TYR A 120 7.60 -11.33 6.55
N ASP A 121 7.92 -12.42 7.24
CA ASP A 121 7.98 -13.75 6.64
C ASP A 121 6.61 -14.25 6.17
N VAL A 122 5.53 -13.95 6.92
CA VAL A 122 4.19 -14.35 6.50
C VAL A 122 3.71 -13.56 5.31
N LEU A 123 4.05 -12.27 5.22
CA LEU A 123 3.79 -11.46 4.02
C LEU A 123 4.51 -12.01 2.81
N MET A 124 5.79 -12.38 2.95
CA MET A 124 6.59 -12.94 1.85
C MET A 124 6.12 -14.32 1.36
N GLN A 125 5.29 -15.03 2.15
CA GLN A 125 4.69 -16.30 1.75
C GLN A 125 3.32 -16.12 1.07
N HIS A 126 2.78 -14.90 1.05
CA HIS A 126 1.50 -14.64 0.37
C HIS A 126 1.67 -14.72 -1.14
N ASP A 127 0.82 -15.49 -1.82
CA ASP A 127 0.85 -15.72 -3.27
C ASP A 127 -0.37 -15.17 -4.03
N GLY A 128 -1.28 -14.49 -3.32
CA GLY A 128 -2.49 -13.88 -3.85
C GLY A 128 -2.25 -12.50 -4.49
N ILE A 129 -3.11 -11.54 -4.13
CA ILE A 129 -3.05 -10.16 -4.59
C ILE A 129 -2.44 -9.28 -3.51
N LEU A 130 -1.39 -8.56 -3.88
CA LEU A 130 -0.79 -7.49 -3.07
C LEU A 130 -1.20 -6.16 -3.68
N MET A 131 -1.91 -5.37 -2.93
CA MET A 131 -2.44 -4.10 -3.39
C MET A 131 -2.08 -3.00 -2.39
N GLY A 132 -1.80 -1.80 -2.88
CA GLY A 132 -1.56 -0.68 -1.98
C GLY A 132 -1.47 0.64 -2.72
N TYR A 133 -1.68 1.73 -1.99
CA TYR A 133 -1.59 3.06 -2.56
C TYR A 133 -0.55 3.93 -1.84
N SER A 134 0.10 4.85 -2.57
CA SER A 134 1.10 5.75 -2.02
C SER A 134 2.18 4.96 -1.26
N ALA A 135 2.31 5.13 0.06
CA ALA A 135 3.21 4.34 0.91
C ALA A 135 3.03 2.82 0.70
N GLY A 136 1.77 2.35 0.62
CA GLY A 136 1.45 0.94 0.39
C GLY A 136 1.81 0.43 -1.00
N ALA A 137 1.94 1.32 -1.97
CA ALA A 137 2.45 0.99 -3.29
C ALA A 137 3.98 0.80 -3.25
N VAL A 138 4.70 1.78 -2.74
CA VAL A 138 6.17 1.79 -2.79
C VAL A 138 6.81 0.71 -1.92
N ILE A 139 6.20 0.31 -0.79
CA ILE A 139 6.75 -0.76 0.04
C ILE A 139 6.73 -2.15 -0.64
N GLN A 140 6.01 -2.33 -1.75
CA GLN A 140 6.04 -3.57 -2.53
C GLN A 140 7.31 -3.69 -3.38
N LEU A 141 8.11 -2.63 -3.48
CA LEU A 141 9.40 -2.63 -4.13
C LEU A 141 10.50 -3.09 -3.15
N ALA A 142 11.47 -3.87 -3.62
CA ALA A 142 12.60 -4.30 -2.81
C ALA A 142 13.38 -3.12 -2.21
N GLU A 143 13.56 -2.08 -3.00
CA GLU A 143 14.08 -0.78 -2.60
C GLU A 143 13.20 0.30 -3.24
N TYR A 144 12.85 1.32 -2.49
CA TYR A 144 12.15 2.50 -2.98
C TYR A 144 12.88 3.77 -2.56
N HIS A 145 12.63 4.86 -3.27
CA HIS A 145 13.12 6.18 -2.87
C HIS A 145 11.96 7.04 -2.39
N LEU A 146 12.30 8.05 -1.61
CA LEU A 146 11.40 9.13 -1.27
C LEU A 146 12.03 10.45 -1.72
N SER A 147 11.29 11.20 -2.53
CA SER A 147 11.63 12.56 -2.89
C SER A 147 11.44 13.49 -1.70
N PRO A 148 12.26 14.55 -1.57
CA PRO A 148 12.11 15.51 -0.47
C PRO A 148 10.71 16.14 -0.45
N ASP A 149 10.07 16.09 0.73
CA ASP A 149 8.78 16.70 1.04
C ASP A 149 8.69 17.14 2.51
N ASP A 150 7.49 17.48 2.99
CA ASP A 150 7.26 17.91 4.38
C ASP A 150 7.49 16.80 5.41
N ASP A 151 7.32 15.53 5.05
CA ASP A 151 7.55 14.38 5.91
C ASP A 151 9.00 13.85 5.82
N TYR A 152 9.63 14.04 4.67
CA TYR A 152 10.98 13.55 4.35
C TYR A 152 11.82 14.69 3.76
N PRO A 153 12.57 15.44 4.57
CA PRO A 153 13.28 16.65 4.10
C PRO A 153 14.46 16.36 3.15
N GLU A 154 14.87 15.10 3.05
CA GLU A 154 16.01 14.68 2.24
C GLU A 154 15.66 13.47 1.37
N PHE A 155 16.19 13.45 0.15
CA PHE A 155 16.12 12.26 -0.71
C PHE A 155 16.85 11.10 -0.05
N LYS A 156 16.16 9.94 0.03
CA LYS A 156 16.75 8.72 0.60
C LYS A 156 16.14 7.48 -0.04
N TYR A 157 16.97 6.41 -0.13
CA TYR A 157 16.50 5.06 -0.42
C TYR A 157 16.13 4.33 0.87
N TYR A 158 15.10 3.49 0.76
CA TYR A 158 14.58 2.66 1.85
C TYR A 158 14.38 1.23 1.36
N GLU A 159 14.50 0.27 2.26
CA GLU A 159 14.15 -1.13 1.99
C GLU A 159 12.64 -1.33 2.14
N GLY A 160 12.02 -2.04 1.19
CA GLY A 160 10.65 -2.48 1.27
C GLY A 160 10.52 -4.00 1.31
N LEU A 161 9.38 -4.49 0.88
CA LEU A 161 9.10 -5.92 0.70
C LEU A 161 9.59 -6.32 -0.71
N PRO A 162 10.47 -7.32 -0.85
CA PRO A 162 11.13 -7.61 -2.12
C PRO A 162 10.24 -8.39 -3.11
N TYR A 163 9.02 -7.91 -3.35
CA TYR A 163 8.14 -8.50 -4.35
C TYR A 163 8.52 -8.07 -5.77
N LEU A 164 8.89 -6.79 -5.92
CA LEU A 164 9.23 -6.17 -7.20
C LEU A 164 10.62 -5.51 -7.10
N ASN A 165 11.44 -5.68 -8.14
CA ASN A 165 12.81 -5.17 -8.12
C ASN A 165 13.27 -4.55 -9.44
N ASP A 166 12.43 -4.52 -10.48
CA ASP A 166 12.86 -4.14 -11.82
C ASP A 166 12.71 -2.66 -12.12
N PHE A 167 11.98 -1.92 -11.28
CA PHE A 167 11.68 -0.51 -11.46
C PHE A 167 11.55 0.20 -10.10
N TYR A 168 11.40 1.52 -10.17
CA TYR A 168 11.04 2.40 -9.06
C TYR A 168 9.71 3.11 -9.38
N MET A 169 9.05 3.62 -8.35
CA MET A 169 7.83 4.39 -8.48
C MET A 169 7.98 5.72 -7.76
N GLU A 170 7.72 6.81 -8.46
CA GLU A 170 7.51 8.13 -7.89
C GLU A 170 6.01 8.36 -7.77
N VAL A 171 5.50 8.35 -6.55
CA VAL A 171 4.10 8.60 -6.26
C VAL A 171 3.82 10.09 -6.13
N HIS A 172 2.57 10.52 -6.30
CA HIS A 172 2.16 11.92 -6.18
C HIS A 172 2.97 12.87 -7.08
N TYR A 173 3.29 12.40 -8.29
CA TYR A 173 4.10 13.19 -9.21
C TYR A 173 3.33 14.39 -9.74
N GLU A 174 3.87 15.58 -9.49
CA GLU A 174 3.33 16.88 -9.91
C GLU A 174 4.26 17.61 -10.91
N GLY A 175 5.36 16.98 -11.31
CA GLY A 175 6.35 17.59 -12.22
C GLY A 175 7.16 18.69 -11.56
N THR A 176 7.41 18.59 -10.27
CA THR A 176 8.27 19.56 -9.56
C THR A 176 9.75 19.27 -9.84
N ALA A 177 10.58 20.32 -9.83
CA ALA A 177 12.03 20.17 -10.04
C ALA A 177 12.66 19.18 -9.03
N VAL A 178 12.17 19.15 -7.78
CA VAL A 178 12.65 18.23 -6.74
C VAL A 178 12.36 16.78 -7.08
N GLN A 179 11.15 16.49 -7.59
CA GLN A 179 10.79 15.15 -8.05
C GLN A 179 11.58 14.75 -9.29
N ASP A 180 11.73 15.65 -10.25
CA ASP A 180 12.53 15.41 -11.45
C ASP A 180 14.00 15.11 -11.11
N GLU A 181 14.61 15.88 -10.20
CA GLU A 181 15.97 15.62 -9.70
C GLU A 181 16.07 14.25 -9.00
N SER A 182 15.07 13.88 -8.21
CA SER A 182 14.99 12.57 -7.53
C SER A 182 14.93 11.43 -8.55
N ILE A 183 14.07 11.54 -9.55
CA ILE A 183 13.95 10.56 -10.64
C ILE A 183 15.28 10.44 -11.40
N GLN A 184 15.91 11.56 -11.78
CA GLN A 184 17.21 11.55 -12.48
C GLN A 184 18.30 10.91 -11.63
N ARG A 185 18.27 11.11 -10.31
CA ARG A 185 19.19 10.49 -9.38
C ARG A 185 19.00 8.97 -9.34
N VAL A 186 17.78 8.47 -9.26
CA VAL A 186 17.49 7.02 -9.32
C VAL A 186 17.97 6.43 -10.63
N LEU A 187 17.69 7.07 -11.76
CA LEU A 187 18.16 6.63 -13.08
C LEU A 187 19.69 6.54 -13.14
N ALA A 188 20.40 7.54 -12.61
CA ALA A 188 21.86 7.59 -12.62
C ALA A 188 22.49 6.56 -11.64
N GLU A 189 21.94 6.41 -10.44
CA GLU A 189 22.53 5.57 -9.38
C GLU A 189 22.13 4.09 -9.46
N ARG A 190 20.95 3.79 -10.00
CA ARG A 190 20.39 2.44 -10.06
C ARG A 190 20.22 1.89 -11.47
N GLY A 191 20.19 2.74 -12.49
CA GLY A 191 20.02 2.32 -13.88
C GLY A 191 18.65 1.67 -14.17
N LYS A 192 17.64 1.92 -13.33
CA LYS A 192 16.30 1.34 -13.44
C LYS A 192 15.27 2.37 -13.84
N THR A 193 14.24 1.95 -14.55
CA THR A 193 13.08 2.79 -14.88
C THR A 193 12.40 3.30 -13.62
N VAL A 194 11.96 4.56 -13.65
CA VAL A 194 11.09 5.15 -12.63
C VAL A 194 9.74 5.45 -13.28
N TYR A 195 8.68 4.84 -12.76
CA TYR A 195 7.31 5.16 -13.16
C TYR A 195 6.77 6.29 -12.27
N ALA A 196 6.58 7.46 -12.87
CA ALA A 196 5.98 8.60 -12.18
C ALA A 196 4.45 8.55 -12.34
N THR A 197 3.74 8.41 -11.23
CA THR A 197 2.29 8.33 -11.22
C THR A 197 1.66 9.66 -10.82
N ALA A 198 0.93 10.25 -11.75
CA ALA A 198 0.26 11.53 -11.51
C ALA A 198 -0.86 11.40 -10.48
N VAL A 199 -1.05 12.44 -9.69
CA VAL A 199 -2.06 12.51 -8.62
C VAL A 199 -3.43 12.08 -9.14
N ARG A 200 -4.05 11.12 -8.47
CA ARG A 200 -5.40 10.56 -8.71
C ARG A 200 -5.60 9.80 -10.02
N SER A 201 -4.53 9.43 -10.73
CA SER A 201 -4.70 8.76 -12.04
C SER A 201 -3.62 7.75 -12.39
N GLY A 202 -2.79 7.37 -11.43
CA GLY A 202 -1.69 6.45 -11.67
C GLY A 202 -1.92 5.08 -11.03
N ALA A 203 -1.72 4.02 -11.82
CA ALA A 203 -1.69 2.64 -11.35
C ALA A 203 -0.64 1.85 -12.13
N ILE A 204 0.01 0.92 -11.45
CA ILE A 204 0.90 -0.07 -12.04
C ILE A 204 0.37 -1.44 -11.65
N LEU A 205 0.13 -2.29 -12.64
CA LEU A 205 -0.26 -3.68 -12.42
C LEU A 205 0.85 -4.59 -12.90
N VAL A 206 1.28 -5.51 -12.03
CA VAL A 206 2.26 -6.54 -12.37
C VAL A 206 1.62 -7.91 -12.10
N ASP A 207 1.44 -8.69 -13.16
CA ASP A 207 0.85 -10.01 -13.11
C ASP A 207 1.93 -11.07 -13.38
N ASN A 208 2.25 -11.87 -12.34
CA ASN A 208 3.30 -12.87 -12.39
C ASN A 208 4.62 -12.36 -13.00
N GLY A 209 5.07 -11.18 -12.54
CA GLY A 209 6.28 -10.51 -12.99
C GLY A 209 6.16 -9.75 -14.32
N ASN A 210 4.99 -9.75 -14.95
CA ASN A 210 4.77 -9.04 -16.20
C ASN A 210 4.01 -7.73 -15.95
N LEU A 211 4.60 -6.62 -16.34
CA LEU A 211 3.95 -5.31 -16.32
C LEU A 211 2.83 -5.27 -17.35
N LYS A 212 1.69 -4.73 -16.93
CA LYS A 212 0.47 -4.60 -17.75
C LYS A 212 0.15 -3.13 -18.02
#